data_4bff009c2263b3921fce181054e8de19
#
_entry.id   4bff009c2263b3921fce181054e8de19
#
_cell.length_a   1.000
_cell.length_b   1.000
_cell.length_c   1.000
_cell.angle_alpha   90.00
_cell.angle_beta   90.00
_cell.angle_gamma   90.00
#
_symmetry.space_group_name_H-M   'P 1'
#
loop_
_entity.id
_entity.type
_entity.pdbx_description
1 polymer ?
#
loop_
_entity_poly.entity_id
_entity_poly.type
_entity_poly.pdbx_seq_one_letter_code
_entity_poly.pdbx_strand_id
1 'polypeptide(L)'
;KQGVLNQVRPGSYIMNNKKTVLGTIDKTKKGSGYLIVENNEKDFFISEKNIKKALNGDTVECVKITNREVEVVKVIKRKKQRYVGVVFSENNQKFIDYNSNKDKVVFICNNNNIKNDDIVVFEINKWEDKLPKANVLKTLGEKGCVNNEIHAILEEFELPYEFDKTLIKEAELLKNLQNNKEDLKRKCFRDITTFTIDPADAKDFDDAISVNKINNDTFEIGVHIADVSHFLK
;
A
#
# COMPACT_ATOMS: atom_id res chain seq x y z
N LYS A 1 31.87 17.69 2.70
CA LYS A 1 31.05 18.88 3.04
C LYS A 1 31.11 19.83 1.85
N GLN A 2 30.19 19.71 0.90
CA GLN A 2 30.08 20.67 -0.20
C GLN A 2 29.14 21.78 0.29
N GLY A 3 29.66 22.93 0.66
CA GLY A 3 28.89 24.14 0.94
C GLY A 3 28.43 24.76 -0.38
N VAL A 4 27.14 25.11 -0.48
CA VAL A 4 26.61 25.87 -1.62
C VAL A 4 27.00 27.33 -1.40
N LEU A 5 27.73 27.90 -2.36
CA LEU A 5 28.08 29.30 -2.36
C LEU A 5 26.92 30.14 -2.96
N ASN A 6 26.36 31.06 -2.18
CA ASN A 6 25.38 32.03 -2.68
C ASN A 6 26.08 33.34 -3.01
N GLN A 7 25.93 33.79 -4.25
CA GLN A 7 26.46 35.10 -4.66
C GLN A 7 25.56 36.21 -4.09
N VAL A 8 26.14 37.09 -3.29
CA VAL A 8 25.44 38.25 -2.64
C VAL A 8 25.59 39.50 -3.44
N ARG A 9 26.73 39.67 -4.11
CA ARG A 9 27.06 40.75 -5.07
C ARG A 9 28.02 40.19 -6.13
N PRO A 10 28.17 40.84 -7.29
CA PRO A 10 29.17 40.42 -8.25
C PRO A 10 30.55 40.27 -7.60
N GLY A 11 31.12 39.06 -7.64
CA GLY A 11 32.40 38.71 -7.04
C GLY A 11 32.40 38.41 -5.53
N SER A 12 31.26 38.52 -4.82
CA SER A 12 31.16 38.20 -3.38
C SER A 12 30.23 37.01 -3.14
N TYR A 13 30.74 35.98 -2.48
CA TYR A 13 30.04 34.73 -2.18
C TYR A 13 30.00 34.49 -0.67
N ILE A 14 28.87 34.04 -0.16
CA ILE A 14 28.71 33.59 1.22
C ILE A 14 28.50 32.07 1.20
N MET A 15 29.23 31.37 2.07
CA MET A 15 29.01 29.94 2.27
C MET A 15 27.70 29.73 3.01
N ASN A 16 26.75 29.06 2.37
CA ASN A 16 25.46 28.74 2.99
C ASN A 16 25.61 27.58 3.95
N ASN A 17 25.98 27.84 5.19
CA ASN A 17 26.10 26.86 6.28
C ASN A 17 24.73 26.53 6.89
N LYS A 18 23.64 26.58 6.13
CA LYS A 18 22.35 26.14 6.65
C LYS A 18 22.44 24.66 6.97
N LYS A 19 22.39 24.34 8.25
CA LYS A 19 22.34 22.94 8.72
C LYS A 19 21.08 22.31 8.14
N THR A 20 21.26 21.30 7.29
CA THR A 20 20.14 20.48 6.79
C THR A 20 19.77 19.45 7.83
N VAL A 21 18.47 19.09 7.87
CA VAL A 21 17.89 18.09 8.74
C VAL A 21 17.14 17.10 7.87
N LEU A 22 17.39 15.82 8.07
CA LEU A 22 16.66 14.73 7.44
C LEU A 22 15.55 14.25 8.38
N GLY A 23 14.41 13.91 7.81
CA GLY A 23 13.29 13.34 8.58
C GLY A 23 12.12 12.97 7.69
N THR A 24 11.07 12.47 8.32
CA THR A 24 9.82 12.07 7.67
C THR A 24 8.74 13.13 7.87
N ILE A 25 8.00 13.45 6.82
CA ILE A 25 6.90 14.42 6.90
C ILE A 25 5.65 13.76 7.48
N ASP A 26 5.08 14.37 8.49
CA ASP A 26 3.71 14.14 8.94
C ASP A 26 2.85 15.37 8.66
N LYS A 27 1.99 15.30 7.61
CA LYS A 27 1.10 16.41 7.23
C LYS A 27 -0.17 16.43 8.08
N THR A 28 -0.67 17.63 8.29
CA THR A 28 -2.01 17.85 8.84
C THR A 28 -3.04 17.95 7.71
N LYS A 29 -4.32 17.77 8.03
CA LYS A 29 -5.42 17.97 7.06
C LYS A 29 -5.50 19.41 6.50
N LYS A 30 -4.89 20.38 7.19
CA LYS A 30 -4.86 21.80 6.80
C LYS A 30 -3.70 22.15 5.85
N GLY A 31 -2.92 21.17 5.41
CA GLY A 31 -1.81 21.40 4.47
C GLY A 31 -0.46 21.66 5.11
N SER A 32 -0.38 22.15 6.35
CA SER A 32 0.87 22.23 7.12
C SER A 32 1.34 20.85 7.58
N GLY A 33 2.51 20.74 8.19
CA GLY A 33 3.01 19.46 8.71
C GLY A 33 4.13 19.62 9.71
N TYR A 34 4.67 18.48 10.11
CA TYR A 34 5.81 18.36 11.00
C TYR A 34 6.87 17.46 10.37
N LEU A 35 8.14 17.81 10.58
CA LEU A 35 9.27 16.94 10.26
C LEU A 35 9.60 16.13 11.50
N ILE A 36 9.32 14.84 11.43
CA ILE A 36 9.68 13.87 12.47
C ILE A 36 11.13 13.45 12.23
N VAL A 37 11.98 13.69 13.22
CA VAL A 37 13.40 13.36 13.17
C VAL A 37 13.69 12.32 14.25
N GLU A 38 14.29 11.20 13.87
CA GLU A 38 14.71 10.18 14.83
C GLU A 38 15.66 10.76 15.87
N ASN A 39 15.43 10.40 17.14
CA ASN A 39 16.23 10.84 18.30
C ASN A 39 16.20 12.35 18.58
N ASN A 40 15.21 13.08 18.08
CA ASN A 40 14.99 14.48 18.44
C ASN A 40 13.82 14.60 19.41
N GLU A 41 13.98 15.40 20.48
CA GLU A 41 12.91 15.56 21.49
C GLU A 41 11.67 16.30 20.97
N LYS A 42 11.80 17.09 19.90
CA LYS A 42 10.71 17.89 19.34
C LYS A 42 10.75 17.91 17.82
N ASP A 43 9.60 17.75 17.22
CA ASP A 43 9.40 17.86 15.79
C ASP A 43 9.52 19.31 15.31
N PHE A 44 9.95 19.50 14.06
CA PHE A 44 9.99 20.81 13.44
C PHE A 44 8.70 21.07 12.68
N PHE A 45 8.13 22.24 12.88
CA PHE A 45 6.95 22.68 12.12
C PHE A 45 7.34 23.01 10.66
N ILE A 46 6.44 22.66 9.72
CA ILE A 46 6.56 23.01 8.30
C ILE A 46 5.25 23.66 7.88
N SER A 47 5.31 24.94 7.51
CA SER A 47 4.15 25.63 6.96
C SER A 47 3.80 25.07 5.57
N GLU A 48 2.54 25.16 5.16
CA GLU A 48 2.05 24.61 3.88
C GLU A 48 2.93 25.02 2.68
N LYS A 49 3.30 26.30 2.58
CA LYS A 49 4.20 26.81 1.52
C LYS A 49 5.58 26.17 1.53
N ASN A 50 6.05 25.71 2.69
CA ASN A 50 7.40 25.17 2.89
C ASN A 50 7.44 23.64 2.72
N ILE A 51 6.30 22.95 2.63
CA ILE A 51 6.21 21.51 2.28
C ILE A 51 6.57 21.28 0.82
N LYS A 52 6.28 22.26 -0.04
CA LYS A 52 6.58 22.21 -1.48
C LYS A 52 6.04 20.95 -2.17
N LYS A 53 6.94 20.11 -2.69
CA LYS A 53 6.64 18.92 -3.51
C LYS A 53 6.56 17.64 -2.69
N ALA A 54 6.58 17.72 -1.36
CA ALA A 54 6.55 16.54 -0.50
C ALA A 54 5.11 16.13 -0.18
N LEU A 55 4.90 14.83 -0.12
CA LEU A 55 3.66 14.19 0.30
C LEU A 55 3.81 13.64 1.72
N ASN A 56 2.68 13.30 2.32
CA ASN A 56 2.65 12.74 3.66
C ASN A 56 3.43 11.42 3.75
N GLY A 57 4.34 11.35 4.71
CA GLY A 57 5.21 10.19 4.94
C GLY A 57 6.47 10.15 4.08
N ASP A 58 6.72 11.14 3.21
CA ASP A 58 7.97 11.22 2.47
C ASP A 58 9.17 11.47 3.39
N THR A 59 10.29 10.86 3.09
CA THR A 59 11.58 11.21 3.70
C THR A 59 12.18 12.39 2.93
N VAL A 60 12.48 13.46 3.65
CA VAL A 60 12.91 14.72 3.05
C VAL A 60 14.16 15.29 3.70
N GLU A 61 14.86 16.09 2.94
CA GLU A 61 15.91 17.00 3.43
C GLU A 61 15.30 18.39 3.59
N CYS A 62 15.44 18.96 4.79
CA CYS A 62 14.93 20.27 5.14
C CYS A 62 16.05 21.19 5.58
N VAL A 63 15.84 22.49 5.40
CA VAL A 63 16.70 23.56 5.94
C VAL A 63 15.96 24.28 7.06
N LYS A 64 16.66 24.57 8.16
CA LYS A 64 16.10 25.35 9.27
C LYS A 64 15.89 26.79 8.84
N ILE A 65 14.65 27.29 9.01
CA ILE A 65 14.30 28.71 8.89
C ILE A 65 14.44 29.37 10.26
N THR A 66 13.91 28.72 11.29
CA THR A 66 14.02 29.12 12.68
C THR A 66 14.42 27.93 13.54
N ASN A 67 14.48 28.11 14.86
CA ASN A 67 14.73 27.00 15.79
C ASN A 67 13.62 25.94 15.81
N ARG A 68 12.41 26.27 15.32
CA ARG A 68 11.23 25.39 15.34
C ARG A 68 10.60 25.19 13.97
N GLU A 69 11.01 25.90 12.94
CA GLU A 69 10.45 25.84 11.60
C GLU A 69 11.51 25.45 10.58
N VAL A 70 11.12 24.58 9.65
CA VAL A 70 11.96 24.12 8.54
C VAL A 70 11.24 24.25 7.20
N GLU A 71 12.01 24.23 6.13
CA GLU A 71 11.56 24.25 4.74
C GLU A 71 12.11 23.01 4.02
N VAL A 72 11.28 22.30 3.28
CA VAL A 72 11.69 21.18 2.44
C VAL A 72 12.53 21.68 1.28
N VAL A 73 13.74 21.15 1.14
CA VAL A 73 14.64 21.42 0.02
C VAL A 73 14.55 20.31 -1.02
N LYS A 74 14.49 19.06 -0.55
CA LYS A 74 14.52 17.90 -1.43
C LYS A 74 13.72 16.75 -0.84
N VAL A 75 12.96 16.05 -1.68
CA VAL A 75 12.39 14.75 -1.36
C VAL A 75 13.45 13.70 -1.66
N ILE A 76 13.88 12.96 -0.64
CA ILE A 76 14.91 11.92 -0.74
C ILE A 76 14.29 10.60 -1.15
N LYS A 77 13.15 10.25 -0.50
CA LYS A 77 12.43 9.00 -0.77
C LYS A 77 10.93 9.23 -0.61
N ARG A 78 10.16 8.78 -1.60
CA ARG A 78 8.71 8.73 -1.50
C ARG A 78 8.29 7.59 -0.58
N LYS A 79 7.26 7.83 0.24
CA LYS A 79 6.64 6.77 1.05
C LYS A 79 5.96 5.74 0.16
N LYS A 80 5.20 6.21 -0.84
CA LYS A 80 4.48 5.36 -1.80
C LYS A 80 5.12 5.50 -3.18
N GLN A 81 5.10 4.40 -3.93
CA GLN A 81 5.51 4.36 -5.35
C GLN A 81 4.28 4.51 -6.25
N ARG A 82 3.12 4.01 -5.80
CA ARG A 82 1.86 4.02 -6.53
C ARG A 82 0.82 4.82 -5.78
N TYR A 83 -0.01 5.49 -6.55
CA TYR A 83 -1.06 6.37 -6.06
C TYR A 83 -2.36 6.04 -6.80
N VAL A 84 -3.50 6.26 -6.17
CA VAL A 84 -4.81 6.09 -6.78
C VAL A 84 -5.49 7.44 -6.88
N GLY A 85 -6.07 7.75 -8.03
CA GLY A 85 -6.76 9.02 -8.26
C GLY A 85 -7.85 8.89 -9.32
N VAL A 86 -8.64 9.94 -9.47
CA VAL A 86 -9.76 10.00 -10.42
C VAL A 86 -9.41 10.94 -11.57
N VAL A 87 -9.67 10.51 -12.79
CA VAL A 87 -9.37 11.30 -13.99
C VAL A 87 -10.48 12.31 -14.27
N PHE A 88 -10.10 13.53 -14.60
CA PHE A 88 -10.99 14.56 -15.10
C PHE A 88 -10.33 15.35 -16.25
N SER A 89 -11.14 16.09 -17.01
CA SER A 89 -10.64 16.91 -18.11
C SER A 89 -10.99 18.37 -17.91
N GLU A 90 -10.03 19.22 -18.21
CA GLU A 90 -10.21 20.66 -18.27
C GLU A 90 -9.40 21.19 -19.48
N ASN A 91 -10.02 22.08 -20.30
CA ASN A 91 -9.39 22.70 -21.48
C ASN A 91 -8.68 21.70 -22.41
N ASN A 92 -9.29 20.56 -22.71
CA ASN A 92 -8.74 19.48 -23.52
C ASN A 92 -7.50 18.78 -22.93
N GLN A 93 -7.14 19.07 -21.69
CA GLN A 93 -6.07 18.40 -20.97
C GLN A 93 -6.69 17.46 -19.92
N LYS A 94 -6.11 16.26 -19.78
CA LYS A 94 -6.49 15.32 -18.74
C LYS A 94 -5.63 15.50 -17.51
N PHE A 95 -6.30 15.39 -16.36
CA PHE A 95 -5.72 15.50 -15.04
C PHE A 95 -6.15 14.32 -14.18
N ILE A 96 -5.40 14.05 -13.13
CA ILE A 96 -5.74 13.08 -12.09
C ILE A 96 -5.86 13.84 -10.78
N ASP A 97 -7.02 13.76 -10.15
CA ASP A 97 -7.26 14.25 -8.79
C ASP A 97 -6.81 13.17 -7.79
N TYR A 98 -5.72 13.44 -7.10
CA TYR A 98 -5.25 12.64 -5.98
C TYR A 98 -5.70 13.30 -4.69
N ASN A 99 -6.64 12.67 -4.00
CA ASN A 99 -7.24 13.16 -2.78
C ASN A 99 -7.18 12.09 -1.68
N SER A 100 -6.16 12.14 -0.88
CA SER A 100 -6.01 11.30 0.31
C SER A 100 -6.43 12.05 1.58
N ASN A 101 -6.37 11.37 2.73
CA ASN A 101 -6.72 12.00 4.01
C ASN A 101 -5.86 13.23 4.36
N LYS A 102 -4.61 13.28 3.87
CA LYS A 102 -3.63 14.33 4.21
C LYS A 102 -3.06 15.07 2.99
N ASP A 103 -3.23 14.53 1.78
CA ASP A 103 -2.71 15.12 0.55
C ASP A 103 -3.84 15.38 -0.45
N LYS A 104 -3.80 16.56 -1.07
CA LYS A 104 -4.64 16.94 -2.19
C LYS A 104 -3.76 17.50 -3.29
N VAL A 105 -3.62 16.78 -4.40
CA VAL A 105 -2.74 17.16 -5.50
C VAL A 105 -3.36 16.78 -6.83
N VAL A 106 -3.33 17.71 -7.77
CA VAL A 106 -3.73 17.46 -9.16
C VAL A 106 -2.48 17.19 -9.99
N PHE A 107 -2.51 16.08 -10.72
CA PHE A 107 -1.44 15.65 -11.62
C PHE A 107 -1.86 15.80 -13.07
N ILE A 108 -0.93 16.18 -13.94
CA ILE A 108 -1.14 16.14 -15.38
C ILE A 108 -1.07 14.66 -15.80
N CYS A 109 -2.14 14.18 -16.45
CA CYS A 109 -2.21 12.84 -17.01
C CYS A 109 -1.62 12.83 -18.41
N ASN A 110 -0.67 11.94 -18.66
CA ASN A 110 -0.03 11.80 -19.98
C ASN A 110 -0.80 10.88 -20.95
N ASN A 111 -1.92 10.28 -20.50
CA ASN A 111 -2.71 9.36 -21.32
C ASN A 111 -4.09 9.96 -21.64
N ASN A 112 -4.30 10.31 -22.91
CA ASN A 112 -5.54 10.93 -23.38
C ASN A 112 -6.69 9.92 -23.62
N ASN A 113 -6.41 8.61 -23.64
CA ASN A 113 -7.40 7.57 -23.94
C ASN A 113 -8.24 7.14 -22.72
N ILE A 114 -7.89 7.62 -21.51
CA ILE A 114 -8.62 7.31 -20.28
C ILE A 114 -9.85 8.21 -20.19
N LYS A 115 -10.97 7.67 -19.76
CA LYS A 115 -12.21 8.42 -19.64
C LYS A 115 -12.20 9.31 -18.40
N ASN A 116 -13.05 10.34 -18.40
CA ASN A 116 -13.37 11.08 -17.17
C ASN A 116 -14.07 10.14 -16.19
N ASP A 117 -13.88 10.39 -14.91
CA ASP A 117 -14.39 9.57 -13.80
C ASP A 117 -13.80 8.15 -13.72
N ASP A 118 -12.83 7.81 -14.57
CA ASP A 118 -12.06 6.58 -14.36
C ASP A 118 -11.15 6.71 -13.15
N ILE A 119 -11.14 5.68 -12.30
CA ILE A 119 -10.17 5.48 -11.23
C ILE A 119 -8.92 4.88 -11.83
N VAL A 120 -7.77 5.48 -11.57
CA VAL A 120 -6.48 5.04 -12.11
C VAL A 120 -5.44 4.85 -11.02
N VAL A 121 -4.58 3.86 -11.21
CA VAL A 121 -3.34 3.69 -10.48
C VAL A 121 -2.24 4.37 -11.25
N PHE A 122 -1.46 5.23 -10.63
CA PHE A 122 -0.41 5.99 -11.29
C PHE A 122 0.85 6.13 -10.43
N GLU A 123 1.95 6.46 -11.07
CA GLU A 123 3.22 6.86 -10.46
C GLU A 123 3.55 8.32 -10.80
N ILE A 124 4.32 8.97 -9.93
CA ILE A 124 4.81 10.33 -10.17
C ILE A 124 6.01 10.26 -11.12
N ASN A 125 5.84 10.76 -12.33
CA ASN A 125 6.92 10.78 -13.32
C ASN A 125 7.88 11.96 -13.05
N LYS A 126 7.36 13.20 -13.09
CA LYS A 126 8.12 14.41 -12.84
C LYS A 126 7.33 15.41 -12.02
N TRP A 127 8.02 16.05 -11.10
CA TRP A 127 7.45 17.15 -10.31
C TRP A 127 8.44 18.33 -10.29
N GLU A 128 8.74 18.87 -11.45
CA GLU A 128 9.64 20.03 -11.61
C GLU A 128 8.86 21.34 -11.64
N ASP A 129 7.70 21.34 -12.29
CA ASP A 129 6.80 22.48 -12.47
C ASP A 129 5.76 22.62 -11.34
N LYS A 130 4.86 23.59 -11.48
CA LYS A 130 3.76 23.82 -10.56
C LYS A 130 2.82 22.63 -10.45
N LEU A 131 2.55 21.94 -11.57
CA LEU A 131 1.74 20.73 -11.64
C LEU A 131 2.63 19.53 -11.92
N PRO A 132 2.58 18.51 -11.07
CA PRO A 132 3.31 17.26 -11.30
C PRO A 132 2.72 16.47 -12.45
N LYS A 133 3.57 15.67 -13.13
CA LYS A 133 3.17 14.76 -14.19
C LYS A 133 3.07 13.34 -13.65
N ALA A 134 2.00 12.66 -14.01
CA ALA A 134 1.75 11.28 -13.65
C ALA A 134 1.83 10.37 -14.86
N ASN A 135 2.32 9.16 -14.63
CA ASN A 135 2.27 8.05 -15.58
C ASN A 135 1.24 7.03 -15.08
N VAL A 136 0.18 6.80 -15.85
CA VAL A 136 -0.86 5.84 -15.49
C VAL A 136 -0.35 4.43 -15.75
N LEU A 137 -0.42 3.59 -14.73
CA LEU A 137 0.00 2.20 -14.74
C LEU A 137 -1.18 1.26 -15.06
N LYS A 138 -2.36 1.55 -14.47
CA LYS A 138 -3.56 0.71 -14.58
C LYS A 138 -4.81 1.56 -14.46
N THR A 139 -5.84 1.24 -15.23
CA THR A 139 -7.20 1.77 -15.06
C THR A 139 -8.03 0.72 -14.35
N LEU A 140 -8.67 1.09 -13.24
CA LEU A 140 -9.51 0.20 -12.44
C LEU A 140 -10.96 0.20 -12.92
N GLY A 141 -11.37 1.29 -13.58
CA GLY A 141 -12.70 1.48 -14.13
C GLY A 141 -13.39 2.73 -13.56
N GLU A 142 -14.66 2.88 -13.88
CA GLU A 142 -15.44 4.07 -13.56
C GLU A 142 -15.70 4.19 -12.05
N LYS A 143 -15.63 5.41 -11.53
CA LYS A 143 -15.96 5.78 -10.16
C LYS A 143 -17.44 5.50 -9.86
N GLY A 144 -17.73 5.08 -8.62
CA GLY A 144 -19.07 4.71 -8.18
C GLY A 144 -19.42 3.24 -8.41
N CYS A 145 -18.62 2.49 -9.16
CA CYS A 145 -18.73 1.03 -9.23
C CYS A 145 -18.07 0.41 -7.99
N VAL A 146 -18.85 -0.35 -7.21
CA VAL A 146 -18.39 -0.92 -5.91
C VAL A 146 -17.09 -1.72 -6.05
N ASN A 147 -16.97 -2.57 -7.06
CA ASN A 147 -15.77 -3.37 -7.27
C ASN A 147 -14.54 -2.50 -7.58
N ASN A 148 -14.70 -1.43 -8.36
CA ASN A 148 -13.63 -0.52 -8.70
C ASN A 148 -13.16 0.27 -7.47
N GLU A 149 -14.09 0.71 -6.62
CA GLU A 149 -13.77 1.38 -5.36
C GLU A 149 -13.06 0.45 -4.37
N ILE A 150 -13.46 -0.82 -4.28
CA ILE A 150 -12.76 -1.82 -3.47
C ILE A 150 -11.34 -2.02 -4.00
N HIS A 151 -11.15 -2.19 -5.31
CA HIS A 151 -9.82 -2.33 -5.90
C HIS A 151 -8.97 -1.07 -5.69
N ALA A 152 -9.57 0.12 -5.73
CA ALA A 152 -8.89 1.38 -5.43
C ALA A 152 -8.34 1.40 -3.99
N ILE A 153 -9.14 0.95 -3.03
CA ILE A 153 -8.72 0.83 -1.62
C ILE A 153 -7.58 -0.18 -1.48
N LEU A 154 -7.70 -1.35 -2.11
CA LEU A 154 -6.67 -2.38 -2.05
C LEU A 154 -5.35 -1.90 -2.63
N GLU A 155 -5.37 -1.21 -3.78
CA GLU A 155 -4.19 -0.59 -4.39
C GLU A 155 -3.61 0.53 -3.50
N GLU A 156 -4.45 1.36 -2.87
CA GLU A 156 -3.98 2.42 -1.97
C GLU A 156 -3.21 1.87 -0.76
N PHE A 157 -3.63 0.71 -0.24
CA PHE A 157 -2.96 0.01 0.87
C PHE A 157 -1.94 -1.02 0.41
N GLU A 158 -1.66 -1.12 -0.89
CA GLU A 158 -0.73 -2.10 -1.48
C GLU A 158 -1.09 -3.55 -1.13
N LEU A 159 -2.40 -3.84 -1.00
CA LEU A 159 -2.92 -5.16 -0.71
C LEU A 159 -3.14 -5.94 -2.01
N PRO A 160 -2.65 -7.18 -2.12
CA PRO A 160 -2.89 -8.01 -3.29
C PRO A 160 -4.36 -8.43 -3.36
N TYR A 161 -4.96 -8.37 -4.53
CA TYR A 161 -6.34 -8.82 -4.80
C TYR A 161 -6.43 -9.78 -6.01
N GLU A 162 -5.29 -10.08 -6.61
CA GLU A 162 -5.13 -11.11 -7.64
C GLU A 162 -3.97 -12.01 -7.24
N PHE A 163 -4.14 -13.32 -7.40
CA PHE A 163 -3.04 -14.26 -7.23
C PHE A 163 -2.09 -14.19 -8.43
N ASP A 164 -0.80 -14.37 -8.19
CA ASP A 164 0.17 -14.51 -9.26
C ASP A 164 -0.18 -15.72 -10.13
N LYS A 165 0.03 -15.60 -11.44
CA LYS A 165 -0.26 -16.66 -12.40
C LYS A 165 0.53 -17.94 -12.14
N THR A 166 1.69 -17.85 -11.52
CA THR A 166 2.48 -19.02 -11.10
C THR A 166 1.82 -19.77 -9.98
N LEU A 167 1.27 -19.05 -8.97
CA LEU A 167 0.53 -19.64 -7.86
C LEU A 167 -0.77 -20.32 -8.33
N ILE A 168 -1.50 -19.69 -9.26
CA ILE A 168 -2.71 -20.30 -9.86
C ILE A 168 -2.36 -21.61 -10.54
N LYS A 169 -1.30 -21.65 -11.36
CA LYS A 169 -0.84 -22.87 -12.02
C LYS A 169 -0.40 -23.94 -11.04
N GLU A 170 0.31 -23.56 -9.97
CA GLU A 170 0.71 -24.49 -8.91
C GLU A 170 -0.50 -25.10 -8.21
N ALA A 171 -1.52 -24.30 -7.86
CA ALA A 171 -2.76 -24.76 -7.27
C ALA A 171 -3.51 -25.75 -8.20
N GLU A 172 -3.55 -25.47 -9.51
CA GLU A 172 -4.14 -26.37 -10.50
C GLU A 172 -3.38 -27.71 -10.59
N LEU A 173 -2.04 -27.68 -10.55
CA LEU A 173 -1.22 -28.90 -10.52
C LEU A 173 -1.48 -29.72 -9.24
N LEU A 174 -1.53 -29.05 -8.07
CA LEU A 174 -1.81 -29.72 -6.79
C LEU A 174 -3.20 -30.36 -6.78
N LYS A 175 -4.22 -29.69 -7.33
CA LYS A 175 -5.57 -30.25 -7.47
C LYS A 175 -5.58 -31.56 -8.27
N ASN A 176 -4.74 -31.66 -9.30
CA ASN A 176 -4.64 -32.85 -10.14
C ASN A 176 -3.78 -33.97 -9.51
N LEU A 177 -2.90 -33.61 -8.55
CA LEU A 177 -2.06 -34.56 -7.84
C LEU A 177 -2.77 -35.27 -6.66
N GLN A 178 -4.00 -34.90 -6.32
CA GLN A 178 -4.80 -35.51 -5.23
C GLN A 178 -5.13 -36.99 -5.39
N ASN A 179 -4.41 -37.72 -6.23
CA ASN A 179 -4.65 -39.13 -6.47
C ASN A 179 -3.57 -40.05 -5.90
N ASN A 180 -3.90 -40.76 -4.81
CA ASN A 180 -3.75 -42.18 -4.64
C ASN A 180 -2.54 -42.81 -3.95
N LYS A 181 -1.41 -42.17 -3.65
CA LYS A 181 -0.32 -42.88 -2.97
C LYS A 181 -0.15 -42.55 -1.48
N GLU A 182 -0.55 -41.37 -1.06
CA GLU A 182 -0.42 -40.95 0.34
C GLU A 182 -1.62 -41.33 1.20
N ASP A 183 -2.80 -41.48 0.62
CA ASP A 183 -3.99 -41.98 1.31
C ASP A 183 -3.75 -43.37 1.95
N LEU A 184 -2.87 -44.16 1.37
CA LEU A 184 -2.52 -45.51 1.91
C LEU A 184 -1.70 -45.44 3.21
N LYS A 185 -1.09 -44.31 3.54
CA LYS A 185 -0.30 -44.15 4.76
C LYS A 185 -1.07 -43.49 5.90
N ARG A 186 -2.25 -42.95 5.62
CA ARG A 186 -3.07 -42.23 6.61
C ARG A 186 -4.10 -43.18 7.23
N LYS A 187 -4.39 -43.01 8.54
CA LYS A 187 -5.47 -43.74 9.20
C LYS A 187 -6.80 -43.27 8.61
N CYS A 188 -7.62 -44.23 8.14
CA CYS A 188 -8.95 -43.96 7.60
C CYS A 188 -9.97 -43.81 8.75
N PHE A 189 -10.73 -42.72 8.77
CA PHE A 189 -11.82 -42.49 9.72
C PHE A 189 -13.21 -42.50 9.08
N ARG A 190 -13.34 -42.98 7.83
CA ARG A 190 -14.62 -42.98 7.09
C ARG A 190 -15.70 -43.85 7.72
N ASP A 191 -15.30 -44.87 8.48
CA ASP A 191 -16.21 -45.80 9.16
C ASP A 191 -16.51 -45.39 10.61
N ILE A 192 -15.96 -44.26 11.08
CA ILE A 192 -16.17 -43.72 12.42
C ILE A 192 -17.07 -42.51 12.30
N THR A 193 -18.05 -42.38 13.20
CA THR A 193 -18.90 -41.15 13.25
C THR A 193 -18.05 -39.94 13.42
N THR A 194 -18.01 -39.12 12.37
CA THR A 194 -17.22 -37.88 12.31
C THR A 194 -18.12 -36.74 11.87
N PHE A 195 -18.07 -35.63 12.55
CA PHE A 195 -18.92 -34.47 12.27
C PHE A 195 -18.17 -33.15 12.56
N THR A 196 -18.66 -32.06 11.95
CA THR A 196 -18.23 -30.68 12.22
C THR A 196 -19.36 -29.92 12.90
N ILE A 197 -19.04 -28.85 13.60
CA ILE A 197 -20.00 -27.95 14.26
C ILE A 197 -19.70 -26.53 13.82
N ASP A 198 -20.29 -26.13 12.70
CA ASP A 198 -20.01 -24.86 12.02
C ASP A 198 -21.28 -24.02 11.88
N PRO A 199 -21.17 -22.70 11.68
CA PRO A 199 -22.28 -21.87 11.26
C PRO A 199 -22.91 -22.36 9.95
N ALA A 200 -24.22 -22.14 9.75
CA ALA A 200 -24.96 -22.63 8.57
C ALA A 200 -24.44 -22.06 7.24
N ASP A 201 -23.73 -20.95 7.27
CA ASP A 201 -23.13 -20.25 6.11
C ASP A 201 -21.63 -20.53 5.94
N ALA A 202 -21.04 -21.41 6.76
CA ALA A 202 -19.64 -21.82 6.62
C ALA A 202 -19.40 -22.47 5.26
N LYS A 203 -18.29 -22.07 4.60
CA LYS A 203 -17.89 -22.57 3.28
C LYS A 203 -16.72 -23.53 3.34
N ASP A 204 -15.96 -23.49 4.40
CA ASP A 204 -14.76 -24.26 4.68
C ASP A 204 -14.86 -24.86 6.08
N PHE A 205 -14.50 -26.13 6.21
CA PHE A 205 -14.55 -26.86 7.45
C PHE A 205 -13.12 -27.22 7.85
N ASP A 206 -12.57 -26.50 8.82
CA ASP A 206 -11.16 -26.62 9.21
C ASP A 206 -10.94 -27.69 10.25
N ASP A 207 -11.97 -28.01 11.05
CA ASP A 207 -11.91 -28.99 12.12
C ASP A 207 -13.11 -29.94 12.15
N ALA A 208 -12.89 -31.12 12.70
CA ALA A 208 -13.93 -32.11 12.91
C ALA A 208 -13.67 -32.94 14.18
N ILE A 209 -14.72 -33.52 14.71
CA ILE A 209 -14.67 -34.41 15.87
C ILE A 209 -15.13 -35.77 15.44
N SER A 210 -14.38 -36.82 15.80
CA SER A 210 -14.86 -38.21 15.69
C SER A 210 -15.13 -38.81 17.05
N VAL A 211 -16.16 -39.66 17.12
CA VAL A 211 -16.58 -40.37 18.34
C VAL A 211 -16.69 -41.84 18.06
N ASN A 212 -15.94 -42.66 18.78
CA ASN A 212 -15.99 -44.10 18.71
C ASN A 212 -16.27 -44.67 20.12
N LYS A 213 -17.32 -45.44 20.25
CA LYS A 213 -17.66 -46.12 21.51
C LYS A 213 -16.86 -47.39 21.64
N ILE A 214 -15.95 -47.47 22.61
CA ILE A 214 -15.12 -48.65 22.86
C ILE A 214 -15.91 -49.69 23.71
N ASN A 215 -16.58 -49.21 24.77
CA ASN A 215 -17.45 -50.02 25.63
C ASN A 215 -18.54 -49.11 26.27
N ASN A 216 -19.30 -49.66 27.26
CA ASN A 216 -20.43 -48.91 27.83
C ASN A 216 -20.02 -47.59 28.52
N ASP A 217 -18.81 -47.51 29.04
CA ASP A 217 -18.33 -46.39 29.85
C ASP A 217 -17.14 -45.64 29.24
N THR A 218 -16.67 -46.08 28.06
CA THR A 218 -15.46 -45.56 27.43
C THR A 218 -15.71 -45.17 25.98
N PHE A 219 -15.32 -43.91 25.65
CA PHE A 219 -15.36 -43.39 24.30
C PHE A 219 -13.96 -42.91 23.89
N GLU A 220 -13.62 -43.14 22.65
CA GLU A 220 -12.46 -42.54 22.00
C GLU A 220 -12.96 -41.32 21.25
N ILE A 221 -12.38 -40.17 21.56
CA ILE A 221 -12.66 -38.89 20.90
C ILE A 221 -11.45 -38.50 20.04
N GLY A 222 -11.67 -38.29 18.76
CA GLY A 222 -10.67 -37.76 17.85
C GLY A 222 -10.94 -36.29 17.56
N VAL A 223 -9.89 -35.44 17.57
CA VAL A 223 -9.94 -34.09 17.07
C VAL A 223 -9.12 -34.03 15.80
N HIS A 224 -9.74 -33.59 14.72
CA HIS A 224 -9.15 -33.57 13.38
C HIS A 224 -9.02 -32.16 12.92
N ILE A 225 -7.84 -31.77 12.44
CA ILE A 225 -7.57 -30.46 11.87
C ILE A 225 -7.14 -30.64 10.42
N ALA A 226 -7.62 -29.77 9.53
CA ALA A 226 -7.23 -29.78 8.12
C ALA A 226 -5.72 -29.62 7.98
N ASP A 227 -5.06 -30.56 7.29
CA ASP A 227 -3.60 -30.56 7.07
C ASP A 227 -3.25 -29.71 5.84
N VAL A 228 -3.51 -28.39 5.94
CA VAL A 228 -3.30 -27.44 4.85
C VAL A 228 -1.82 -27.38 4.46
N SER A 229 -0.92 -27.48 5.42
CA SER A 229 0.53 -27.43 5.19
C SER A 229 1.07 -28.59 4.36
N HIS A 230 0.34 -29.70 4.29
CA HIS A 230 0.68 -30.84 3.43
C HIS A 230 0.79 -30.46 1.94
N PHE A 231 0.02 -29.48 1.49
CA PHE A 231 0.00 -29.01 0.12
C PHE A 231 1.00 -27.87 -0.16
N LEU A 232 1.60 -27.30 0.87
CA LEU A 232 2.62 -26.25 0.73
C LEU A 232 4.00 -26.89 0.61
N LYS A 233 4.75 -26.51 -0.42
CA LYS A 233 6.12 -26.98 -0.66
C LYS A 233 7.11 -25.85 -0.46
#